data_c47c95ba220dde5a912ffcb118394728
#
_entry.id   c47c95ba220dde5a912ffcb118394728
#
_cell.length_a   1.000
_cell.length_b   1.000
_cell.length_c   1.000
_cell.angle_alpha   90.00
_cell.angle_beta   90.00
_cell.angle_gamma   90.00
#
_symmetry.space_group_name_H-M   'P 1'
#
loop_
_entity.id
_entity.type
_entity.pdbx_description
1 polymer ?
#
loop_
_entity_poly.entity_id
_entity_poly.type
_entity_poly.pdbx_seq_one_letter_code
_entity_poly.pdbx_strand_id
1 'polypeptide(L)'
;GRTPHLTLFTGTHCSLCDDMKEVLDGAASRSSFTLSTYNIRDDASPNVRYWRRKYQYDIPVLHIRWDAPAHENDYGEEIARHRLDPLVLAKALHIT
;
A
#
# COMPACT_ATOMS: atom_id res chain seq x y z
N GLY A 1 -8.04 -19.68 -4.90
CA GLY A 1 -7.25 -18.54 -5.29
C GLY A 1 -6.41 -17.97 -4.18
N ARG A 2 -5.44 -17.19 -4.56
CA ARG A 2 -4.53 -16.53 -3.64
C ARG A 2 -5.11 -15.17 -3.25
N THR A 3 -4.89 -14.80 -1.99
CA THR A 3 -5.30 -13.50 -1.49
C THR A 3 -4.05 -12.63 -1.31
N PRO A 4 -3.91 -11.56 -2.08
CA PRO A 4 -2.74 -10.69 -1.94
C PRO A 4 -2.84 -9.84 -0.70
N HIS A 5 -1.69 -9.39 -0.22
CA HIS A 5 -1.60 -8.43 0.86
C HIS A 5 -1.15 -7.08 0.29
N LEU A 6 -1.93 -6.05 0.56
CA LEU A 6 -1.61 -4.68 0.18
C LEU A 6 -1.08 -3.91 1.37
N THR A 7 -0.06 -3.10 1.15
CA THR A 7 0.47 -2.18 2.16
C THR A 7 0.41 -0.77 1.62
N LEU A 8 -0.30 0.10 2.34
CA LEU A 8 -0.39 1.51 2.01
C LEU A 8 0.59 2.30 2.88
N PHE A 9 1.61 2.86 2.25
CA PHE A 9 2.54 3.77 2.93
C PHE A 9 1.90 5.14 2.97
N THR A 10 1.63 5.62 4.17
CA THR A 10 0.86 6.82 4.44
C THR A 10 1.59 7.69 5.46
N GLY A 11 1.00 8.81 5.82
CA GLY A 11 1.50 9.70 6.87
C GLY A 11 0.38 10.48 7.50
N THR A 12 0.61 10.97 8.70
CA THR A 12 -0.35 11.83 9.40
C THR A 12 -0.60 13.10 8.59
N HIS A 13 -1.84 13.57 8.52
CA HIS A 13 -2.25 14.79 7.80
C HIS A 13 -1.95 14.71 6.29
N CYS A 14 -2.36 13.60 5.67
CA CYS A 14 -2.15 13.39 4.25
C CYS A 14 -3.50 13.20 3.54
N SER A 15 -3.96 14.25 2.84
CA SER A 15 -5.26 14.19 2.14
C SER A 15 -5.24 13.23 0.96
N LEU A 16 -4.13 13.15 0.23
CA LEU A 16 -3.99 12.19 -0.88
C LEU A 16 -4.01 10.75 -0.38
N CYS A 17 -3.49 10.53 0.84
CA CYS A 17 -3.56 9.21 1.46
C CYS A 17 -5.00 8.81 1.75
N ASP A 18 -5.81 9.77 2.21
CA ASP A 18 -7.23 9.53 2.47
C ASP A 18 -7.98 9.19 1.18
N ASP A 19 -7.66 9.88 0.09
CA ASP A 19 -8.26 9.61 -1.22
C ASP A 19 -7.93 8.19 -1.69
N MET A 20 -6.69 7.75 -1.53
CA MET A 20 -6.30 6.39 -1.90
C MET A 20 -6.99 5.34 -1.03
N LYS A 21 -7.18 5.63 0.26
CA LYS A 21 -7.92 4.73 1.15
C LYS A 21 -9.36 4.54 0.69
N GLU A 22 -10.00 5.60 0.19
CA GLU A 22 -11.36 5.50 -0.34
C GLU A 22 -11.43 4.55 -1.55
N VAL A 23 -10.46 4.65 -2.45
CA VAL A 23 -10.40 3.74 -3.60
C VAL A 23 -10.22 2.29 -3.13
N LEU A 24 -9.37 2.06 -2.15
CA LEU A 24 -9.13 0.74 -1.59
C LEU A 24 -10.38 0.19 -0.89
N ASP A 25 -11.08 1.02 -0.13
CA ASP A 25 -12.32 0.62 0.54
C ASP A 25 -13.39 0.21 -0.47
N GLY A 26 -13.52 0.95 -1.56
CA GLY A 26 -14.44 0.60 -2.64
C GLY A 26 -14.09 -0.73 -3.29
N ALA A 27 -12.80 -1.00 -3.49
CA ALA A 27 -12.35 -2.26 -4.08
C ALA A 27 -12.53 -3.44 -3.13
N ALA A 28 -12.46 -3.22 -1.82
CA ALA A 28 -12.60 -4.28 -0.82
C ALA A 28 -13.96 -4.96 -0.88
N SER A 29 -14.99 -4.27 -1.35
CA SER A 29 -16.33 -4.85 -1.50
C SER A 29 -16.45 -5.77 -2.72
N ARG A 30 -15.48 -5.73 -3.64
CA ARG A 30 -15.53 -6.46 -4.92
C ARG A 30 -14.40 -7.45 -5.11
N SER A 31 -13.34 -7.35 -4.33
CA SER A 31 -12.16 -8.20 -4.47
C SER A 31 -11.64 -8.59 -3.10
N SER A 32 -11.04 -9.77 -3.01
CA SER A 32 -10.46 -10.25 -1.76
C SER A 32 -9.00 -9.84 -1.67
N PHE A 33 -8.67 -9.09 -0.65
CA PHE A 33 -7.28 -8.77 -0.30
C PHE A 33 -7.21 -8.36 1.17
N THR A 34 -6.02 -8.47 1.75
CA THR A 34 -5.76 -7.90 3.07
C THR A 34 -5.05 -6.56 2.90
N LEU A 35 -5.27 -5.65 3.82
CA LEU A 35 -4.71 -4.30 3.75
C LEU A 35 -4.10 -3.92 5.09
N SER A 36 -2.85 -3.47 5.05
CA SER A 36 -2.20 -2.84 6.19
C SER A 36 -1.80 -1.43 5.81
N THR A 37 -1.78 -0.54 6.79
CA THR A 37 -1.25 0.81 6.62
C THR A 37 0.10 0.91 7.32
N TYR A 38 1.01 1.66 6.72
CA TYR A 38 2.33 1.91 7.28
C TYR A 38 2.54 3.42 7.32
N ASN A 39 2.60 3.97 8.55
CA ASN A 39 2.76 5.42 8.72
C ASN A 39 4.25 5.76 8.78
N ILE A 40 4.77 6.40 7.73
CA ILE A 40 6.18 6.78 7.67
C ILE A 40 6.53 7.95 8.58
N ARG A 41 5.54 8.61 9.17
CA ARG A 41 5.73 9.70 10.10
C ARG A 41 5.68 9.27 11.56
N ASP A 42 5.39 7.98 11.80
CA ASP A 42 5.39 7.39 13.13
C ASP A 42 6.77 6.77 13.40
N ASP A 43 7.49 7.33 14.38
CA ASP A 43 8.84 6.86 14.72
C ASP A 43 8.87 5.43 15.23
N ALA A 44 7.73 4.89 15.67
CA ALA A 44 7.63 3.52 16.14
C ALA A 44 7.46 2.51 14.99
N SER A 45 7.22 2.95 13.77
CA SER A 45 7.05 2.04 12.63
C SER A 45 8.35 1.29 12.34
N PRO A 46 8.29 -0.02 12.02
CA PRO A 46 9.49 -0.83 11.79
C PRO A 46 10.27 -0.33 10.56
N ASN A 47 11.58 -0.16 10.73
CA ASN A 47 12.48 0.33 9.67
C ASN A 47 12.06 1.70 9.12
N VAL A 48 11.51 2.56 9.98
CA VAL A 48 10.89 3.82 9.55
C VAL A 48 11.89 4.77 8.87
N ARG A 49 13.16 4.75 9.28
CA ARG A 49 14.17 5.62 8.65
C ARG A 49 14.35 5.29 7.17
N TYR A 50 14.36 3.99 6.84
CA TYR A 50 14.47 3.54 5.46
C TYR A 50 13.28 3.99 4.63
N TRP A 51 12.07 3.70 5.10
CA TRP A 51 10.85 3.99 4.34
C TRP A 51 10.54 5.48 4.29
N ARG A 52 10.83 6.22 5.36
CA ARG A 52 10.68 7.67 5.37
C ARG A 52 11.59 8.32 4.35
N ARG A 53 12.87 7.92 4.31
CA ARG A 53 13.82 8.43 3.33
C ARG A 53 13.37 8.14 1.90
N LYS A 54 12.82 6.96 1.69
CA LYS A 54 12.41 6.53 0.36
C LYS A 54 11.13 7.22 -0.11
N TYR A 55 10.15 7.41 0.78
CA TYR A 55 8.80 7.82 0.40
C TYR A 55 8.29 9.11 1.03
N GLN A 56 9.08 9.85 1.79
CA GLN A 56 8.56 11.01 2.53
C GLN A 56 7.89 12.07 1.66
N TYR A 57 8.27 12.17 0.39
CA TYR A 57 7.70 13.13 -0.55
C TYR A 57 6.77 12.48 -1.56
N ASP A 58 6.56 11.19 -1.45
CA ASP A 58 5.84 10.41 -2.46
C ASP A 58 4.57 9.72 -1.94
N ILE A 59 4.29 9.82 -0.64
CA ILE A 59 3.08 9.21 -0.09
C ILE A 59 1.82 9.86 -0.70
N PRO A 60 0.74 9.09 -0.87
CA PRO A 60 0.62 7.66 -0.58
C PRO A 60 1.33 6.79 -1.61
N VAL A 61 1.90 5.67 -1.16
CA VAL A 61 2.50 4.65 -2.01
C VAL A 61 1.87 3.31 -1.68
N LEU A 62 1.45 2.57 -2.69
CA LEU A 62 0.78 1.28 -2.50
C LEU A 62 1.66 0.15 -3.02
N HIS A 63 1.85 -0.87 -2.19
CA HIS A 63 2.56 -2.09 -2.55
C HIS A 63 1.61 -3.27 -2.54
N ILE A 64 1.91 -4.28 -3.36
CA ILE A 64 1.19 -5.55 -3.38
C ILE A 64 2.18 -6.71 -3.23
N ARG A 65 1.81 -7.69 -2.41
CA ARG A 65 2.60 -8.90 -2.20
C ARG A 65 1.67 -10.10 -2.28
N TRP A 66 2.04 -11.07 -3.13
CA TRP A 66 1.24 -12.29 -3.31
C TRP A 66 1.72 -13.43 -2.42
N ASP A 67 3.01 -13.45 -2.07
CA ASP A 67 3.62 -14.51 -1.28
C ASP A 67 3.95 -14.03 0.12
N ALA A 68 4.29 -14.96 1.01
CA ALA A 68 4.78 -14.60 2.33
C ALA A 68 6.05 -13.74 2.21
N PRO A 69 6.27 -12.80 3.15
CA PRO A 69 7.44 -11.93 3.05
C PRO A 69 8.74 -12.72 3.15
N ALA A 70 9.70 -12.39 2.27
CA ALA A 70 11.02 -13.00 2.27
C ALA A 70 11.91 -12.47 3.41
N HIS A 71 11.62 -11.26 3.87
CA HIS A 71 12.32 -10.61 4.98
C HIS A 71 11.40 -9.53 5.58
N GLU A 72 11.82 -8.94 6.69
CA GLU A 72 10.96 -7.99 7.43
C GLU A 72 10.64 -6.70 6.68
N ASN A 73 11.42 -6.34 5.64
CA ASN A 73 11.17 -5.18 4.81
C ASN A 73 10.46 -5.51 3.49
N ASP A 74 10.01 -6.76 3.33
CA ASP A 74 9.38 -7.20 2.09
C ASP A 74 7.88 -6.89 2.10
N TYR A 75 7.51 -5.78 1.47
CA TYR A 75 6.12 -5.38 1.26
C TYR A 75 5.66 -5.66 -0.17
N GLY A 76 6.51 -6.31 -0.98
CA GLY A 76 6.18 -6.64 -2.36
C GLY A 76 6.56 -5.53 -3.32
N GLU A 77 5.78 -5.39 -4.40
CA GLU A 77 6.05 -4.44 -5.48
C GLU A 77 5.20 -3.18 -5.33
N GLU A 78 5.78 -2.04 -5.68
CA GLU A 78 5.05 -0.78 -5.76
C GLU A 78 4.14 -0.81 -6.98
N ILE A 79 2.85 -0.49 -6.79
CA ILE A 79 1.88 -0.46 -7.89
C ILE A 79 1.24 0.91 -8.09
N ALA A 80 1.33 1.81 -7.11
CA ALA A 80 0.77 3.15 -7.25
C ALA A 80 1.52 4.12 -6.35
N ARG A 81 1.52 5.38 -6.77
CA ARG A 81 2.19 6.48 -6.05
C ARG A 81 1.38 7.74 -6.25
N HIS A 82 1.12 8.49 -5.16
CA HIS A 82 0.31 9.70 -5.13
C HIS A 82 -1.18 9.48 -5.37
N ARG A 83 -1.54 8.75 -6.41
CA ARG A 83 -2.93 8.46 -6.77
C ARG A 83 -3.06 7.02 -7.20
N LEU A 84 -4.26 6.47 -7.01
CA LEU A 84 -4.56 5.10 -7.40
C LEU A 84 -5.71 5.12 -8.40
N ASP A 85 -5.42 4.72 -9.64
CA ASP A 85 -6.45 4.49 -10.64
C ASP A 85 -7.12 3.15 -10.33
N PRO A 86 -8.47 3.12 -10.18
CA PRO A 86 -9.18 1.86 -9.93
C PRO A 86 -8.89 0.77 -10.97
N LEU A 87 -8.61 1.13 -12.22
CA LEU A 87 -8.26 0.17 -13.26
C LEU A 87 -6.89 -0.46 -13.00
N VAL A 88 -5.94 0.32 -12.53
CA VAL A 88 -4.61 -0.19 -12.18
C VAL A 88 -4.73 -1.18 -11.02
N LEU A 89 -5.53 -0.84 -10.02
CA LEU A 89 -5.78 -1.72 -8.87
C LEU A 89 -6.46 -3.01 -9.34
N ALA A 90 -7.48 -2.90 -10.19
CA ALA A 90 -8.19 -4.07 -10.69
C ALA A 90 -7.25 -5.03 -11.42
N LYS A 91 -6.37 -4.49 -12.26
CA LYS A 91 -5.37 -5.31 -12.96
C LYS A 91 -4.41 -5.98 -11.99
N ALA A 92 -3.94 -5.27 -10.98
CA ALA A 92 -3.02 -5.83 -10.00
C ALA A 92 -3.66 -6.97 -9.22
N LEU A 93 -4.95 -6.85 -8.88
CA LEU A 93 -5.67 -7.85 -8.11
C LEU A 93 -6.06 -9.08 -8.94
N HIS A 94 -6.15 -8.96 -10.26
CA HIS A 94 -6.54 -10.04 -11.16
C HIS A 94 -5.37 -10.76 -11.83
N ILE A 95 -4.14 -10.32 -11.60
CA ILE A 95 -2.95 -11.03 -12.07
C ILE A 95 -2.76 -12.27 -11.20
N THR A 96 -2.96 -13.42 -11.78
CA THR A 96 -2.81 -14.69 -11.08
C THR A 96 -1.75 -15.54 -11.75
#